data_17a4576d4dab1c05a8c25ebd5ff7608c
#
_entry.id   17a4576d4dab1c05a8c25ebd5ff7608c
#
_cell.length_a   1.000
_cell.length_b   1.000
_cell.length_c   1.000
_cell.angle_alpha   90.00
_cell.angle_beta   90.00
_cell.angle_gamma   90.00
#
_symmetry.space_group_name_H-M   'P 1'
#
loop_
_entity.id
_entity.type
_entity.pdbx_description
1 polymer ?
#
loop_
_entity_poly.entity_id
_entity_poly.type
_entity_poly.pdbx_seq_one_letter_code
_entity_poly.pdbx_strand_id
1 'polypeptide(L)'
;HTRYGTVTEFRRVLFRSPLNTVTLALSGASGMAYGLRLLECLLAADLNVYLLVSQAAHIVAKQELGVALPARAGDLEKQLSEGLHARDGQLRVFGREDWNAPVASGSNPADAMVVCPCSMGTLAAIANGLSDNLLERAADVMLKEQKKLILVPREAPFSTLHLENMLKLSKMNAVILPANPGFYHRPQSVE
;
A
#
# COMPACT_ATOMS: atom_id res chain seq x y z
N HIS A 1 -8.98 -17.16 -18.40
CA HIS A 1 -8.79 -17.99 -17.18
C HIS A 1 -7.48 -17.75 -16.42
N THR A 2 -6.74 -16.66 -16.72
CA THR A 2 -5.42 -16.37 -16.12
C THR A 2 -5.42 -15.17 -15.16
N ARG A 3 -6.59 -14.58 -14.84
CA ARG A 3 -6.70 -13.35 -14.01
C ARG A 3 -6.54 -13.55 -12.50
N TYR A 4 -6.59 -14.78 -11.99
CA TYR A 4 -6.63 -15.05 -10.54
C TYR A 4 -5.32 -15.58 -9.94
N GLY A 5 -4.32 -15.91 -10.74
CA GLY A 5 -3.08 -16.52 -10.25
C GLY A 5 -2.29 -15.63 -9.30
N THR A 6 -2.11 -14.37 -9.66
CA THR A 6 -1.22 -13.43 -8.93
C THR A 6 -1.77 -13.03 -7.55
N VAL A 7 -3.07 -12.76 -7.45
CA VAL A 7 -3.72 -12.41 -6.18
C VAL A 7 -3.79 -13.63 -5.24
N THR A 8 -4.02 -14.81 -5.80
CA THR A 8 -4.10 -16.07 -5.04
C THR A 8 -2.72 -16.47 -4.51
N GLU A 9 -1.64 -16.28 -5.28
CA GLU A 9 -0.28 -16.53 -4.82
C GLU A 9 0.16 -15.51 -3.76
N PHE A 10 -0.15 -14.23 -3.94
CA PHE A 10 0.08 -13.19 -2.95
C PHE A 10 -0.62 -13.53 -1.62
N ARG A 11 -1.87 -13.97 -1.70
CA ARG A 11 -2.67 -14.39 -0.54
C ARG A 11 -2.08 -15.64 0.14
N ARG A 12 -1.59 -16.61 -0.64
CA ARG A 12 -1.08 -17.90 -0.14
C ARG A 12 0.28 -17.78 0.54
N VAL A 13 1.15 -16.90 0.05
CA VAL A 13 2.52 -16.71 0.56
C VAL A 13 2.54 -15.88 1.85
N LEU A 14 1.62 -14.92 1.98
CA LEU A 14 1.70 -13.90 3.02
C LEU A 14 0.75 -14.12 4.20
N PHE A 15 -0.31 -14.93 4.03
CA PHE A 15 -1.36 -14.98 5.04
C PHE A 15 -1.83 -16.41 5.33
N ARG A 16 -1.68 -16.82 6.58
CA ARG A 16 -2.21 -18.10 7.08
C ARG A 16 -3.63 -17.99 7.63
N SER A 17 -4.14 -16.79 7.81
CA SER A 17 -5.49 -16.48 8.32
C SER A 17 -6.32 -15.76 7.26
N PRO A 18 -7.65 -15.86 7.26
CA PRO A 18 -8.48 -15.08 6.36
C PRO A 18 -8.29 -13.59 6.64
N LEU A 19 -8.04 -12.80 5.60
CA LEU A 19 -8.00 -11.35 5.66
C LEU A 19 -9.40 -10.79 5.48
N ASN A 20 -9.74 -9.80 6.27
CA ASN A 20 -10.97 -9.03 6.14
C ASN A 20 -10.69 -7.59 5.73
N THR A 21 -9.67 -6.98 6.32
CA THR A 21 -9.34 -5.56 6.10
C THR A 21 -7.85 -5.39 5.81
N VAL A 22 -7.55 -4.64 4.77
CA VAL A 22 -6.17 -4.28 4.39
C VAL A 22 -6.03 -2.76 4.35
N THR A 23 -4.97 -2.24 4.96
CA THR A 23 -4.56 -0.86 4.73
C THR A 23 -3.67 -0.82 3.49
N LEU A 24 -4.07 -0.06 2.48
CA LEU A 24 -3.26 0.24 1.31
C LEU A 24 -2.77 1.67 1.39
N ALA A 25 -1.47 1.88 1.28
CA ALA A 25 -0.87 3.21 1.25
C ALA A 25 -0.17 3.45 -0.08
N LEU A 26 -0.45 4.59 -0.70
CA LEU A 26 0.19 5.06 -1.92
C LEU A 26 1.18 6.16 -1.56
N SER A 27 2.46 5.95 -1.81
CA SER A 27 3.48 6.98 -1.57
C SER A 27 4.04 7.57 -2.87
N GLY A 28 4.93 8.55 -2.77
CA GLY A 28 5.42 9.32 -3.91
C GLY A 28 6.52 8.64 -4.72
N ALA A 29 6.48 7.32 -4.89
CA ALA A 29 7.37 6.62 -5.81
C ALA A 29 6.71 6.42 -7.17
N SER A 30 7.50 6.26 -8.22
CA SER A 30 7.02 5.83 -9.53
C SER A 30 6.41 4.43 -9.45
N GLY A 31 5.39 4.15 -10.25
CA GLY A 31 4.64 2.90 -10.24
C GLY A 31 3.26 3.03 -9.62
N MET A 32 2.62 4.19 -9.75
CA MET A 32 1.26 4.43 -9.26
C MET A 32 0.25 3.42 -9.83
N ALA A 33 0.47 2.98 -11.09
CA ALA A 33 -0.34 1.94 -11.71
C ALA A 33 -0.40 0.64 -10.89
N TYR A 34 0.71 0.22 -10.27
CA TYR A 34 0.73 -0.96 -9.38
C TYR A 34 -0.15 -0.77 -8.15
N GLY A 35 -0.10 0.42 -7.54
CA GLY A 35 -0.92 0.72 -6.35
C GLY A 35 -2.41 0.72 -6.66
N LEU A 36 -2.82 1.37 -7.76
CA LEU A 36 -4.23 1.40 -8.17
C LEU A 36 -4.72 0.02 -8.64
N ARG A 37 -3.87 -0.73 -9.34
CA ARG A 37 -4.21 -2.11 -9.72
C ARG A 37 -4.35 -3.02 -8.50
N LEU A 38 -3.49 -2.85 -7.50
CA LEU A 38 -3.62 -3.59 -6.24
C LEU A 38 -4.92 -3.24 -5.52
N LEU A 39 -5.31 -1.97 -5.47
CA LEU A 39 -6.59 -1.55 -4.93
C LEU A 39 -7.76 -2.27 -5.62
N GLU A 40 -7.80 -2.26 -6.94
CA GLU A 40 -8.81 -2.97 -7.73
C GLU A 40 -8.84 -4.47 -7.38
N CYS A 41 -7.68 -5.11 -7.30
CA CYS A 41 -7.58 -6.53 -6.95
C CYS A 41 -8.06 -6.84 -5.53
N LEU A 42 -7.76 -5.97 -4.55
CA LEU A 42 -8.21 -6.16 -3.17
C LEU A 42 -9.73 -6.04 -3.06
N LEU A 43 -10.32 -5.05 -3.73
CA LEU A 43 -11.78 -4.86 -3.77
C LEU A 43 -12.46 -6.04 -4.49
N ALA A 44 -11.93 -6.49 -5.62
CA ALA A 44 -12.44 -7.65 -6.36
C ALA A 44 -12.31 -8.97 -5.56
N ALA A 45 -11.36 -9.04 -4.62
CA ALA A 45 -11.19 -10.16 -3.69
C ALA A 45 -12.11 -10.09 -2.46
N ASP A 46 -13.05 -9.15 -2.45
CA ASP A 46 -14.04 -8.91 -1.40
C ASP A 46 -13.45 -8.46 -0.04
N LEU A 47 -12.27 -7.82 -0.07
CA LEU A 47 -11.63 -7.27 1.11
C LEU A 47 -12.08 -5.83 1.36
N ASN A 48 -12.18 -5.43 2.62
CA ASN A 48 -12.31 -4.02 2.99
C ASN A 48 -10.94 -3.34 2.88
N VAL A 49 -10.91 -2.13 2.36
CA VAL A 49 -9.67 -1.39 2.16
C VAL A 49 -9.71 -0.04 2.86
N TYR A 50 -8.71 0.22 3.69
CA TYR A 50 -8.38 1.54 4.22
C TYR A 50 -7.28 2.14 3.35
N LEU A 51 -7.60 3.19 2.60
CA LEU A 51 -6.68 3.81 1.66
C LEU A 51 -6.06 5.08 2.26
N LEU A 52 -4.74 5.15 2.20
CA LEU A 52 -3.93 6.30 2.59
C LEU A 52 -3.14 6.79 1.38
N VAL A 53 -3.21 8.09 1.07
CA VAL A 53 -2.51 8.66 -0.09
C VAL A 53 -1.63 9.80 0.38
N SER A 54 -0.32 9.70 0.13
CA SER A 54 0.61 10.79 0.46
C SER A 54 0.44 11.97 -0.51
N GLN A 55 0.84 13.15 -0.07
CA GLN A 55 0.80 14.33 -0.94
C GLN A 55 1.62 14.14 -2.23
N ALA A 56 2.78 13.51 -2.14
CA ALA A 56 3.61 13.20 -3.30
C ALA A 56 2.94 12.19 -4.24
N ALA A 57 2.13 11.26 -3.73
CA ALA A 57 1.41 10.30 -4.57
C ALA A 57 0.39 10.97 -5.50
N HIS A 58 -0.29 12.05 -5.06
CA HIS A 58 -1.17 12.84 -5.94
C HIS A 58 -0.42 13.43 -7.13
N ILE A 59 0.82 13.91 -6.90
CA ILE A 59 1.68 14.47 -7.97
C ILE A 59 2.08 13.37 -8.95
N VAL A 60 2.54 12.24 -8.42
CA VAL A 60 2.97 11.09 -9.24
C VAL A 60 1.82 10.51 -10.06
N ALA A 61 0.63 10.36 -9.48
CA ALA A 61 -0.56 9.89 -10.19
C ALA A 61 -0.90 10.78 -11.39
N LYS A 62 -0.84 12.11 -11.21
CA LYS A 62 -1.05 13.05 -12.31
C LYS A 62 0.01 12.95 -13.40
N GLN A 63 1.28 12.80 -13.01
CA GLN A 63 2.40 12.72 -13.96
C GLN A 63 2.41 11.40 -14.75
N GLU A 64 2.18 10.27 -14.09
CA GLU A 64 2.29 8.94 -14.71
C GLU A 64 1.03 8.53 -15.48
N LEU A 65 -0.14 8.84 -14.91
CA LEU A 65 -1.42 8.32 -15.42
C LEU A 65 -2.30 9.41 -16.04
N GLY A 66 -1.92 10.68 -15.94
CA GLY A 66 -2.76 11.81 -16.34
C GLY A 66 -4.02 11.97 -15.45
N VAL A 67 -4.12 11.24 -14.37
CA VAL A 67 -5.28 11.23 -13.47
C VAL A 67 -5.05 12.17 -12.30
N ALA A 68 -5.91 13.16 -12.13
CA ALA A 68 -5.92 14.00 -10.95
C ALA A 68 -6.75 13.32 -9.85
N LEU A 69 -6.08 12.79 -8.85
CA LEU A 69 -6.75 12.26 -7.66
C LEU A 69 -7.24 13.43 -6.79
N PRO A 70 -8.51 13.45 -6.34
CA PRO A 70 -9.02 14.47 -5.44
C PRO A 70 -8.17 14.58 -4.17
N ALA A 71 -7.93 15.81 -3.72
CA ALA A 71 -7.14 16.05 -2.50
C ALA A 71 -7.93 15.78 -1.22
N ARG A 72 -9.27 15.90 -1.25
CA ARG A 72 -10.14 15.61 -0.12
C ARG A 72 -10.44 14.12 -0.06
N ALA A 73 -10.24 13.52 1.10
CA ALA A 73 -10.43 12.08 1.30
C ALA A 73 -11.81 11.58 0.87
N GLY A 74 -12.89 12.28 1.25
CA GLY A 74 -14.26 11.89 0.88
C GLY A 74 -14.54 11.96 -0.62
N ASP A 75 -13.98 12.95 -1.33
CA ASP A 75 -14.15 13.07 -2.78
C ASP A 75 -13.36 11.95 -3.50
N LEU A 76 -12.17 11.62 -2.99
CA LEU A 76 -11.35 10.52 -3.51
C LEU A 76 -12.03 9.16 -3.27
N GLU A 77 -12.58 8.95 -2.07
CA GLU A 77 -13.33 7.74 -1.72
C GLU A 77 -14.51 7.53 -2.68
N LYS A 78 -15.30 8.58 -2.90
CA LYS A 78 -16.44 8.54 -3.83
C LYS A 78 -15.99 8.20 -5.25
N GLN A 79 -15.00 8.93 -5.78
CA GLN A 79 -14.50 8.70 -7.14
C GLN A 79 -13.99 7.27 -7.35
N LEU A 80 -13.17 6.77 -6.40
CA LEU A 80 -12.61 5.42 -6.51
C LEU A 80 -13.66 4.33 -6.28
N SER A 81 -14.59 4.53 -5.34
CA SER A 81 -15.67 3.57 -5.09
C SER A 81 -16.59 3.41 -6.31
N GLU A 82 -16.96 4.52 -6.94
CA GLU A 82 -17.77 4.50 -8.17
C GLU A 82 -16.98 3.87 -9.34
N GLY A 83 -15.73 4.30 -9.55
CA GLY A 83 -14.90 3.84 -10.67
C GLY A 83 -14.50 2.35 -10.58
N LEU A 84 -14.35 1.83 -9.37
CA LEU A 84 -13.96 0.43 -9.11
C LEU A 84 -15.13 -0.46 -8.67
N HIS A 85 -16.36 0.07 -8.67
CA HIS A 85 -17.58 -0.65 -8.27
C HIS A 85 -17.47 -1.28 -6.88
N ALA A 86 -16.87 -0.55 -5.92
CA ALA A 86 -16.76 -1.00 -4.54
C ALA A 86 -18.15 -1.05 -3.88
N ARG A 87 -18.35 -2.03 -3.01
CA ARG A 87 -19.56 -2.09 -2.17
C ARG A 87 -19.58 -0.92 -1.17
N ASP A 88 -20.75 -0.56 -0.72
CA ASP A 88 -20.90 0.46 0.32
C ASP A 88 -20.02 0.13 1.55
N GLY A 89 -19.19 1.09 1.96
CA GLY A 89 -18.27 0.95 3.08
C GLY A 89 -17.07 0.02 2.86
N GLN A 90 -16.92 -0.61 1.69
CA GLN A 90 -15.79 -1.50 1.39
C GLN A 90 -14.47 -0.75 1.22
N LEU A 91 -14.50 0.44 0.64
CA LEU A 91 -13.36 1.35 0.54
C LEU A 91 -13.60 2.54 1.47
N ARG A 92 -12.61 2.86 2.29
CA ARG A 92 -12.58 4.08 3.10
C ARG A 92 -11.24 4.79 2.90
N VAL A 93 -11.30 6.07 2.64
CA VAL A 93 -10.12 6.92 2.44
C VAL A 93 -9.96 7.85 3.64
N PHE A 94 -8.76 7.92 4.19
CA PHE A 94 -8.45 8.78 5.33
C PHE A 94 -7.47 9.88 4.94
N GLY A 95 -7.69 11.07 5.47
CA GLY A 95 -6.80 12.20 5.29
C GLY A 95 -5.45 12.01 5.99
N ARG A 96 -4.46 12.79 5.57
CA ARG A 96 -3.09 12.71 6.09
C ARG A 96 -2.99 12.87 7.62
N GLU A 97 -3.85 13.69 8.19
CA GLU A 97 -3.85 14.07 9.61
C GLU A 97 -5.12 13.58 10.35
N ASP A 98 -5.77 12.55 9.82
CA ASP A 98 -6.94 11.95 10.46
C ASP A 98 -6.50 10.97 11.57
N TRP A 99 -6.06 11.53 12.69
CA TRP A 99 -5.59 10.79 13.85
C TRP A 99 -6.67 9.98 14.57
N ASN A 100 -7.94 10.18 14.22
CA ASN A 100 -9.06 9.40 14.71
C ASN A 100 -9.38 8.18 13.83
N ALA A 101 -8.69 8.03 12.69
CA ALA A 101 -8.85 6.88 11.82
C ALA A 101 -8.49 5.56 12.53
N PRO A 102 -9.17 4.44 12.23
CA PRO A 102 -8.89 3.14 12.86
C PRO A 102 -7.42 2.71 12.77
N VAL A 103 -6.74 3.09 11.69
CA VAL A 103 -5.33 2.75 11.42
C VAL A 103 -4.34 3.48 12.34
N ALA A 104 -4.76 4.55 13.02
CA ALA A 104 -3.90 5.31 13.93
C ALA A 104 -3.70 4.61 15.29
N SER A 105 -4.51 3.63 15.62
CA SER A 105 -4.51 2.94 16.91
C SER A 105 -4.32 1.44 16.78
N GLY A 106 -3.61 0.84 17.75
CA GLY A 106 -3.47 -0.61 17.88
C GLY A 106 -4.71 -1.32 18.40
N SER A 107 -5.77 -0.59 18.79
CA SER A 107 -7.00 -1.20 19.34
C SER A 107 -7.77 -2.02 18.31
N ASN A 108 -7.71 -1.63 17.04
CA ASN A 108 -8.36 -2.34 15.95
C ASN A 108 -7.57 -2.15 14.63
N PRO A 109 -6.32 -2.63 14.57
CA PRO A 109 -5.50 -2.50 13.37
C PRO A 109 -6.07 -3.38 12.25
N ALA A 110 -5.83 -2.98 11.00
CA ALA A 110 -6.11 -3.84 9.86
C ALA A 110 -5.32 -5.17 9.95
N ASP A 111 -5.75 -6.18 9.24
CA ASP A 111 -5.07 -7.50 9.25
C ASP A 111 -3.68 -7.43 8.61
N ALA A 112 -3.53 -6.54 7.61
CA ALA A 112 -2.27 -6.27 6.96
C ALA A 112 -2.22 -4.83 6.43
N MET A 113 -1.00 -4.35 6.18
CA MET A 113 -0.76 -3.09 5.47
C MET A 113 0.21 -3.29 4.33
N VAL A 114 -0.10 -2.69 3.19
CA VAL A 114 0.77 -2.64 2.01
C VAL A 114 1.05 -1.20 1.65
N VAL A 115 2.31 -0.84 1.46
CA VAL A 115 2.72 0.45 0.90
C VAL A 115 3.19 0.20 -0.53
N CYS A 116 2.37 0.58 -1.51
CA CYS A 116 2.61 0.29 -2.92
C CYS A 116 2.12 1.44 -3.83
N PRO A 117 3.02 2.14 -4.53
CA PRO A 117 4.47 2.03 -4.43
C PRO A 117 5.01 2.63 -3.12
N CYS A 118 6.21 2.21 -2.70
CA CYS A 118 6.88 2.74 -1.53
C CYS A 118 8.12 3.55 -1.94
N SER A 119 8.13 4.86 -1.66
CA SER A 119 9.31 5.69 -1.85
C SER A 119 10.37 5.42 -0.77
N MET A 120 11.64 5.68 -1.11
CA MET A 120 12.74 5.52 -0.15
C MET A 120 12.62 6.48 1.03
N GLY A 121 12.02 7.66 0.83
CA GLY A 121 11.72 8.57 1.93
C GLY A 121 10.69 8.00 2.91
N THR A 122 9.59 7.44 2.41
CA THR A 122 8.59 6.75 3.23
C THR A 122 9.19 5.54 3.92
N LEU A 123 9.96 4.72 3.22
CA LEU A 123 10.65 3.56 3.78
C LEU A 123 11.60 3.97 4.91
N ALA A 124 12.39 5.03 4.71
CA ALA A 124 13.31 5.56 5.71
C ALA A 124 12.56 6.10 6.94
N ALA A 125 11.46 6.81 6.74
CA ALA A 125 10.61 7.33 7.83
C ALA A 125 10.09 6.17 8.70
N ILE A 126 9.52 5.14 8.09
CA ILE A 126 9.02 3.95 8.79
C ILE A 126 10.16 3.22 9.51
N ALA A 127 11.33 3.05 8.86
CA ALA A 127 12.50 2.39 9.45
C ALA A 127 13.04 3.10 10.69
N ASN A 128 12.84 4.41 10.79
CA ASN A 128 13.31 5.23 11.90
C ASN A 128 12.20 5.60 12.89
N GLY A 129 11.01 5.02 12.76
CA GLY A 129 9.90 5.21 13.71
C GLY A 129 9.29 6.61 13.66
N LEU A 130 9.36 7.30 12.52
CA LEU A 130 8.66 8.55 12.33
C LEU A 130 7.15 8.31 12.21
N SER A 131 6.36 9.24 12.70
CA SER A 131 4.90 9.21 12.72
C SER A 131 4.33 10.61 12.46
N ASP A 132 4.87 11.30 11.45
CA ASP A 132 4.54 12.69 11.15
C ASP A 132 3.26 12.83 10.32
N ASN A 133 2.72 11.72 9.89
CA ASN A 133 1.46 11.63 9.16
C ASN A 133 0.80 10.26 9.39
N LEU A 134 -0.46 10.14 8.99
CA LEU A 134 -1.25 8.93 9.22
C LEU A 134 -0.67 7.67 8.54
N LEU A 135 -0.01 7.81 7.37
CA LEU A 135 0.63 6.68 6.69
C LEU A 135 1.77 6.09 7.53
N GLU A 136 2.67 6.96 8.01
CA GLU A 136 3.79 6.55 8.86
C GLU A 136 3.28 5.99 10.20
N ARG A 137 2.28 6.65 10.79
CA ARG A 137 1.64 6.16 12.03
C ARG A 137 1.00 4.79 11.85
N ALA A 138 0.29 4.57 10.75
CA ALA A 138 -0.31 3.26 10.47
C ALA A 138 0.76 2.17 10.34
N ALA A 139 1.87 2.46 9.67
CA ALA A 139 2.98 1.51 9.55
C ALA A 139 3.64 1.23 10.92
N ASP A 140 3.83 2.25 11.77
CA ASP A 140 4.32 2.09 13.14
C ASP A 140 3.37 1.20 13.98
N VAL A 141 2.06 1.40 13.85
CA VAL A 141 1.05 0.54 14.49
C VAL A 141 1.20 -0.91 14.03
N MET A 142 1.37 -1.15 12.71
CA MET A 142 1.55 -2.51 12.20
C MET A 142 2.79 -3.18 12.78
N LEU A 143 3.90 -2.45 12.89
CA LEU A 143 5.15 -2.97 13.45
C LEU A 143 5.02 -3.28 14.94
N LYS A 144 4.49 -2.37 15.74
CA LYS A 144 4.35 -2.57 17.19
C LYS A 144 3.34 -3.66 17.56
N GLU A 145 2.28 -3.84 16.77
CA GLU A 145 1.28 -4.90 16.95
C GLU A 145 1.69 -6.22 16.28
N GLN A 146 2.90 -6.27 15.71
CA GLN A 146 3.44 -7.44 15.00
C GLN A 146 2.52 -7.94 13.88
N LYS A 147 1.79 -7.03 13.25
CA LYS A 147 0.95 -7.28 12.08
C LYS A 147 1.77 -7.27 10.80
N LYS A 148 1.24 -7.84 9.75
CA LYS A 148 1.92 -7.91 8.46
C LYS A 148 2.03 -6.54 7.81
N LEU A 149 3.27 -6.06 7.66
CA LEU A 149 3.60 -4.87 6.88
C LEU A 149 4.40 -5.29 5.63
N ILE A 150 3.93 -4.86 4.47
CA ILE A 150 4.56 -5.14 3.17
C ILE A 150 4.91 -3.81 2.52
N LEU A 151 6.17 -3.64 2.17
CA LEU A 151 6.67 -2.47 1.48
C LEU A 151 7.08 -2.86 0.07
N VAL A 152 6.54 -2.17 -0.93
CA VAL A 152 6.84 -2.39 -2.34
C VAL A 152 7.73 -1.23 -2.82
N PRO A 153 9.04 -1.28 -2.52
CA PRO A 153 9.95 -0.21 -2.87
C PRO A 153 10.13 -0.12 -4.39
N ARG A 154 10.18 1.12 -4.88
CA ARG A 154 10.55 1.40 -6.26
C ARG A 154 11.63 2.46 -6.29
N GLU A 155 12.85 2.03 -6.59
CA GLU A 155 14.05 2.84 -6.70
C GLU A 155 15.12 2.11 -7.50
N ALA A 156 15.95 2.83 -8.24
CA ALA A 156 17.11 2.28 -8.94
C ALA A 156 18.15 3.39 -9.21
N PRO A 157 19.43 3.17 -8.90
CA PRO A 157 19.99 2.10 -8.06
C PRO A 157 19.68 2.29 -6.57
N PHE A 158 19.81 1.23 -5.76
CA PHE A 158 19.75 1.36 -4.31
C PHE A 158 21.06 1.91 -3.75
N SER A 159 20.97 2.91 -2.88
CA SER A 159 22.10 3.35 -2.06
C SER A 159 22.31 2.44 -0.85
N THR A 160 23.48 2.54 -0.22
CA THR A 160 23.76 1.83 1.05
C THR A 160 22.69 2.16 2.10
N LEU A 161 22.29 3.43 2.23
CA LEU A 161 21.26 3.87 3.17
C LEU A 161 19.90 3.19 2.90
N HIS A 162 19.52 3.04 1.63
CA HIS A 162 18.29 2.31 1.27
C HIS A 162 18.36 0.86 1.73
N LEU A 163 19.47 0.17 1.46
CA LEU A 163 19.67 -1.22 1.84
C LEU A 163 19.70 -1.42 3.37
N GLU A 164 20.32 -0.52 4.11
CA GLU A 164 20.33 -0.54 5.57
C GLU A 164 18.94 -0.38 6.16
N ASN A 165 18.14 0.56 5.65
CA ASN A 165 16.75 0.75 6.07
C ASN A 165 15.87 -0.47 5.73
N MET A 166 16.04 -1.07 4.56
CA MET A 166 15.34 -2.31 4.19
C MET A 166 15.73 -3.46 5.13
N LEU A 167 17.02 -3.62 5.43
CA LEU A 167 17.49 -4.62 6.37
C LEU A 167 16.92 -4.43 7.78
N LYS A 168 16.89 -3.18 8.26
CA LYS A 168 16.30 -2.84 9.56
C LYS A 168 14.83 -3.24 9.63
N LEU A 169 14.04 -2.90 8.61
CA LEU A 169 12.62 -3.25 8.52
C LEU A 169 12.40 -4.76 8.39
N SER A 170 13.22 -5.44 7.61
CA SER A 170 13.16 -6.89 7.47
C SER A 170 13.40 -7.61 8.80
N LYS A 171 14.32 -7.11 9.64
CA LYS A 171 14.54 -7.62 11.00
C LYS A 171 13.35 -7.41 11.95
N MET A 172 12.47 -6.46 11.63
CA MET A 172 11.19 -6.22 12.33
C MET A 172 10.00 -6.97 11.69
N ASN A 173 10.27 -8.00 10.88
CA ASN A 173 9.28 -8.81 10.17
C ASN A 173 8.47 -8.07 9.10
N ALA A 174 8.89 -6.88 8.66
CA ALA A 174 8.33 -6.29 7.46
C ALA A 174 8.81 -7.05 6.21
N VAL A 175 7.91 -7.21 5.24
CA VAL A 175 8.25 -7.82 3.95
C VAL A 175 8.69 -6.73 2.99
N ILE A 176 9.90 -6.83 2.47
CA ILE A 176 10.40 -5.97 1.40
C ILE A 176 10.16 -6.69 0.08
N LEU A 177 9.23 -6.17 -0.73
CA LEU A 177 8.75 -6.79 -1.96
C LEU A 177 8.90 -5.81 -3.15
N PRO A 178 10.09 -5.65 -3.73
CA PRO A 178 10.25 -4.85 -4.95
C PRO A 178 9.34 -5.36 -6.08
N ALA A 179 8.77 -4.44 -6.87
CA ALA A 179 7.95 -4.80 -8.02
C ALA A 179 8.83 -5.29 -9.19
N ASN A 180 9.41 -6.47 -9.02
CA ASN A 180 10.28 -7.13 -10.00
C ASN A 180 9.50 -8.25 -10.69
N PRO A 181 8.94 -8.05 -11.90
CA PRO A 181 8.19 -9.09 -12.59
C PRO A 181 9.10 -10.26 -12.98
N GLY A 182 8.62 -11.49 -12.73
CA GLY A 182 9.31 -12.70 -13.17
C GLY A 182 9.00 -13.01 -14.64
N PHE A 183 10.04 -13.22 -15.45
CA PHE A 183 9.87 -13.50 -16.89
C PHE A 183 9.55 -14.97 -17.24
N TYR A 184 9.70 -15.88 -16.28
CA TYR A 184 9.41 -17.31 -16.51
C TYR A 184 7.92 -17.60 -16.81
N HIS A 185 7.00 -16.73 -16.47
CA HIS A 185 5.59 -16.81 -16.84
C HIS A 185 5.28 -16.21 -18.22
N ARG A 186 6.31 -15.74 -18.97
CA ARG A 186 6.19 -15.11 -20.28
C ARG A 186 5.14 -13.98 -20.29
N PRO A 187 5.27 -12.96 -19.40
CA PRO A 187 4.32 -11.86 -19.36
C PRO A 187 4.31 -11.12 -20.70
N GLN A 188 3.12 -10.70 -21.14
CA GLN A 188 2.95 -9.92 -22.38
C GLN A 188 2.95 -8.42 -22.10
N SER A 189 2.79 -8.01 -20.84
CA SER A 189 2.81 -6.63 -20.35
C SER A 189 3.40 -6.59 -18.95
N VAL A 190 3.63 -5.38 -18.45
CA VAL A 190 4.05 -5.12 -17.06
C VAL A 190 2.84 -5.03 -16.11
N GLU A 191 1.64 -5.00 -16.65
CA GLU A 191 0.36 -4.92 -15.93
C GLU A 191 -0.10 -6.27 -15.36
#